data_96b64f252bd9810a4017211cbc755cb8
#
_entry.id   96b64f252bd9810a4017211cbc755cb8
#
_cell.length_a   1.000
_cell.length_b   1.000
_cell.length_c   1.000
_cell.angle_alpha   90.00
_cell.angle_beta   90.00
_cell.angle_gamma   90.00
#
_symmetry.space_group_name_H-M   'P 1'
#
loop_
_entity.id
_entity.type
_entity.pdbx_description
1 polymer ?
#
loop_
_entity_poly.entity_id
_entity_poly.type
_entity_poly.pdbx_seq_one_letter_code
_entity_poly.pdbx_strand_id
1 'polypeptide(L)'
;IRDAQESRGLGDVYKRQDYKVTDNFKVGFQFNGARMLPADTKSVATALRAAPVAHVFNEEYGLYTTLPGFQKAQMNNPMVDVELKANTTKAENYRASGNVYGEWDFLKHFQFKVVYSMDYSSNSTRKYTPIIKVFDNSVEGKVETLGDGKTGVSQEKQTETKVQSDYLLTYQNTWGEHSLTATAGFTTYYNELELLGAARTQGVGLVIPNNPDKWYVSIGDAGTATNNSTQWERSTVSMLGRILYNYKGRYLFNGSFRRDGSSAFSYTGNQWQNFYSIGAGWLMSEEEFMKDITWLDMLKLKGSWGTLGNQNLDKPYPAEPLLSNAYSAVFGTPSAIYPGYQLSYLPNPNLRWEKVEAWEVGAEANFFRNRLHFEGVYYKKTTKNLLAEVPGISGTVPGIGNLGSIENKGVEIALNWRDQIGDWGYNIGGNLTTIKNKVLS
;
A
#
# COMPACT_ATOMS: atom_id res chain seq x y z
N ILE A 1 -13.48 11.60 -20.97
CA ILE A 1 -12.95 10.44 -21.66
C ILE A 1 -12.84 9.38 -20.58
N ARG A 2 -13.71 8.42 -20.65
CA ARG A 2 -13.64 7.24 -19.79
C ARG A 2 -12.51 6.39 -20.30
N ASP A 3 -11.54 6.21 -19.47
CA ASP A 3 -10.70 5.05 -19.60
C ASP A 3 -11.59 3.84 -19.46
N ALA A 4 -11.60 3.01 -20.48
CA ALA A 4 -12.21 1.71 -20.43
C ALA A 4 -11.42 0.94 -19.37
N GLN A 5 -11.89 1.01 -18.15
CA GLN A 5 -11.35 0.18 -17.09
C GLN A 5 -11.75 -1.24 -17.37
N GLU A 6 -10.78 -2.03 -17.65
CA GLU A 6 -10.87 -3.45 -17.99
C GLU A 6 -11.34 -4.32 -16.84
N SER A 7 -11.63 -3.78 -15.68
CA SER A 7 -12.39 -4.44 -14.65
C SER A 7 -13.87 -4.35 -14.97
N ARG A 8 -14.51 -5.43 -15.28
CA ARG A 8 -15.98 -5.51 -15.36
C ARG A 8 -16.56 -5.39 -13.95
N GLY A 9 -16.55 -4.17 -13.42
CA GLY A 9 -17.20 -3.81 -12.17
C GLY A 9 -18.71 -3.89 -12.33
N LEU A 10 -19.35 -4.64 -11.47
CA LEU A 10 -20.82 -4.71 -11.39
C LEU A 10 -21.40 -3.64 -10.45
N GLY A 11 -20.78 -2.49 -10.41
CA GLY A 11 -21.26 -1.33 -9.68
C GLY A 11 -20.82 -1.27 -8.22
N ASP A 12 -20.46 -0.08 -7.80
CA ASP A 12 -20.22 0.28 -6.41
C ASP A 12 -21.52 0.75 -5.78
N VAL A 13 -21.83 0.26 -4.59
CA VAL A 13 -22.92 0.79 -3.77
C VAL A 13 -22.32 1.67 -2.70
N TYR A 14 -22.66 2.95 -2.75
CA TYR A 14 -22.28 3.92 -1.72
C TYR A 14 -23.53 4.47 -1.03
N LYS A 15 -23.54 4.45 0.31
CA LYS A 15 -24.60 5.04 1.11
C LYS A 15 -24.02 5.78 2.31
N ARG A 16 -24.44 7.02 2.50
CA ARG A 16 -24.15 7.81 3.69
C ARG A 16 -25.44 8.35 4.27
N GLN A 17 -25.60 8.27 5.57
CA GLN A 17 -26.69 8.89 6.31
C GLN A 17 -26.18 9.47 7.61
N ASP A 18 -26.62 10.68 7.89
CA ASP A 18 -26.39 11.39 9.14
C ASP A 18 -27.76 11.68 9.77
N TYR A 19 -27.92 11.35 11.04
CA TYR A 19 -29.16 11.56 11.77
C TYR A 19 -28.88 12.34 13.06
N LYS A 20 -29.57 13.47 13.21
CA LYS A 20 -29.50 14.30 14.39
C LYS A 20 -30.53 13.78 15.39
N VAL A 21 -30.06 13.06 16.40
CA VAL A 21 -30.92 12.44 17.44
C VAL A 21 -31.45 13.49 18.39
N THR A 22 -30.58 14.41 18.80
CA THR A 22 -30.90 15.60 19.59
C THR A 22 -30.10 16.78 19.03
N ASP A 23 -30.26 17.98 19.58
CA ASP A 23 -29.53 19.16 19.15
C ASP A 23 -28.01 19.03 19.36
N ASN A 24 -27.59 18.22 20.31
CA ASN A 24 -26.21 18.02 20.68
C ASN A 24 -25.69 16.59 20.45
N PHE A 25 -26.50 15.70 19.87
CA PHE A 25 -26.08 14.34 19.58
C PHE A 25 -26.46 13.91 18.16
N LYS A 26 -25.46 13.52 17.39
CA LYS A 26 -25.59 13.06 16.00
C LYS A 26 -25.00 11.67 15.87
N VAL A 27 -25.65 10.82 15.11
CA VAL A 27 -25.16 9.52 14.67
C VAL A 27 -25.13 9.47 13.15
N GLY A 28 -24.21 8.70 12.60
CA GLY A 28 -24.17 8.52 11.17
C GLY A 28 -23.52 7.22 10.80
N PHE A 29 -23.76 6.81 9.57
CA PHE A 29 -23.06 5.69 8.98
C PHE A 29 -22.70 5.96 7.52
N GLN A 30 -21.66 5.31 7.10
CA GLN A 30 -21.19 5.29 5.73
C GLN A 30 -20.92 3.84 5.33
N PHE A 31 -21.40 3.45 4.18
CA PHE A 31 -21.17 2.10 3.64
C PHE A 31 -20.78 2.19 2.18
N ASN A 32 -19.82 1.36 1.80
CA ASN A 32 -19.39 1.14 0.43
C ASN A 32 -19.25 -0.37 0.19
N GLY A 33 -19.90 -0.88 -0.85
CA GLY A 33 -19.79 -2.27 -1.29
C GLY A 33 -19.40 -2.32 -2.74
N ALA A 34 -18.43 -3.17 -3.08
CA ALA A 34 -17.97 -3.36 -4.45
C ALA A 34 -17.83 -4.85 -4.77
N ARG A 35 -18.21 -5.22 -5.99
CA ARG A 35 -17.84 -6.49 -6.61
C ARG A 35 -16.97 -6.19 -7.82
N MET A 36 -15.80 -6.76 -7.85
CA MET A 36 -14.87 -6.62 -8.96
C MET A 36 -14.64 -7.98 -9.60
N LEU A 37 -14.67 -8.00 -10.92
CA LEU A 37 -14.29 -9.15 -11.74
C LEU A 37 -12.99 -8.76 -12.47
N PRO A 38 -11.82 -9.03 -11.83
CA PRO A 38 -10.55 -8.69 -12.47
C PRO A 38 -10.44 -9.40 -13.81
N ALA A 39 -10.05 -8.66 -14.84
CA ALA A 39 -9.70 -9.25 -16.10
C ALA A 39 -8.43 -10.10 -15.95
N ASP A 40 -8.32 -11.14 -16.75
CA ASP A 40 -7.08 -11.91 -16.90
C ASP A 40 -6.05 -11.03 -17.61
N THR A 41 -5.28 -10.27 -16.83
CA THR A 41 -4.40 -9.23 -17.34
C THR A 41 -3.16 -9.82 -17.98
N LYS A 42 -2.73 -9.20 -19.10
CA LYS A 42 -1.52 -9.55 -19.81
C LYS A 42 -0.45 -8.52 -19.59
N SER A 43 0.76 -8.98 -19.40
CA SER A 43 1.85 -8.12 -19.00
C SER A 43 2.45 -7.35 -20.20
N VAL A 44 2.04 -6.12 -20.38
CA VAL A 44 2.74 -5.17 -21.28
C VAL A 44 4.21 -5.01 -20.85
N ALA A 45 4.47 -5.00 -19.54
CA ALA A 45 5.83 -4.94 -19.01
C ALA A 45 6.69 -6.15 -19.43
N THR A 46 6.09 -7.34 -19.60
CA THR A 46 6.79 -8.51 -20.13
C THR A 46 7.13 -8.32 -21.60
N ALA A 47 6.20 -7.80 -22.40
CA ALA A 47 6.45 -7.50 -23.81
C ALA A 47 7.54 -6.45 -23.99
N LEU A 48 7.58 -5.41 -23.18
CA LEU A 48 8.63 -4.38 -23.23
C LEU A 48 10.02 -4.87 -22.84
N ARG A 49 10.11 -5.98 -22.11
CA ARG A 49 11.39 -6.61 -21.73
C ARG A 49 11.85 -7.68 -22.69
N ALA A 50 10.98 -8.15 -23.60
CA ALA A 50 11.34 -9.15 -24.60
C ALA A 50 12.38 -8.58 -25.58
N ALA A 51 13.37 -9.38 -25.94
CA ALA A 51 14.37 -8.96 -26.89
C ALA A 51 13.74 -8.66 -28.26
N PRO A 52 14.02 -7.51 -28.90
CA PRO A 52 13.41 -7.13 -30.17
C PRO A 52 13.79 -8.03 -31.34
N VAL A 53 14.81 -8.86 -31.17
CA VAL A 53 15.28 -9.85 -32.18
C VAL A 53 14.59 -11.20 -32.05
N ALA A 54 13.63 -11.32 -31.11
CA ALA A 54 12.93 -12.60 -30.89
C ALA A 54 11.92 -12.84 -32.00
N HIS A 55 11.99 -14.01 -32.64
CA HIS A 55 10.89 -14.48 -33.46
C HIS A 55 9.70 -14.77 -32.55
N VAL A 56 8.50 -14.37 -32.98
CA VAL A 56 7.31 -14.52 -32.17
C VAL A 56 6.60 -15.84 -32.41
N PHE A 57 6.52 -16.24 -33.68
CA PHE A 57 5.73 -17.38 -34.13
C PHE A 57 6.49 -18.15 -35.23
N ASN A 58 6.38 -19.47 -35.22
CA ASN A 58 6.87 -20.33 -36.28
C ASN A 58 5.68 -20.85 -37.08
N GLU A 59 5.58 -20.44 -38.35
CA GLU A 59 4.45 -20.78 -39.23
C GLU A 59 4.44 -22.27 -39.62
N GLU A 60 5.61 -22.88 -39.80
CA GLU A 60 5.75 -24.28 -40.21
C GLU A 60 5.16 -25.23 -39.14
N TYR A 61 5.42 -24.94 -37.86
CA TYR A 61 4.95 -25.73 -36.74
C TYR A 61 3.64 -25.22 -36.15
N GLY A 62 3.20 -24.00 -36.54
CA GLY A 62 2.01 -23.36 -35.99
C GLY A 62 2.11 -23.06 -34.49
N LEU A 63 3.33 -22.77 -34.02
CA LEU A 63 3.62 -22.59 -32.59
C LEU A 63 4.31 -21.25 -32.30
N TYR A 64 4.02 -20.68 -31.14
CA TYR A 64 4.81 -19.59 -30.60
C TYR A 64 6.21 -20.08 -30.27
N THR A 65 7.22 -19.23 -30.47
CA THR A 65 8.61 -19.61 -30.27
C THR A 65 9.08 -19.33 -28.85
N THR A 66 10.15 -19.97 -28.42
CA THR A 66 10.88 -19.55 -27.23
C THR A 66 11.59 -18.21 -27.50
N LEU A 67 11.92 -17.48 -26.45
CA LEU A 67 12.83 -16.36 -26.56
C LEU A 67 14.26 -16.85 -26.85
N PRO A 68 15.18 -15.98 -27.35
CA PRO A 68 16.57 -16.34 -27.58
C PRO A 68 17.24 -16.94 -26.33
N GLY A 69 18.23 -17.80 -26.50
CA GLY A 69 18.88 -18.56 -25.44
C GLY A 69 19.36 -17.74 -24.24
N PHE A 70 19.80 -16.51 -24.47
CA PHE A 70 20.23 -15.60 -23.39
C PHE A 70 19.04 -15.06 -22.53
N GLN A 71 17.80 -15.19 -22.99
CA GLN A 71 16.62 -14.69 -22.29
C GLN A 71 15.59 -15.79 -21.94
N LYS A 72 15.65 -16.94 -22.63
CA LYS A 72 14.72 -18.09 -22.47
C LYS A 72 14.57 -18.54 -21.01
N ALA A 73 15.65 -18.51 -20.24
CA ALA A 73 15.63 -18.93 -18.83
C ALA A 73 14.96 -17.90 -17.90
N GLN A 74 14.80 -16.66 -18.35
CA GLN A 74 14.29 -15.55 -17.53
C GLN A 74 12.80 -15.31 -17.74
N MET A 75 12.30 -15.53 -18.96
CA MET A 75 10.92 -15.27 -19.31
C MET A 75 10.47 -16.04 -20.56
N ASN A 76 9.19 -16.30 -20.67
CA ASN A 76 8.59 -16.85 -21.89
C ASN A 76 8.31 -15.75 -22.93
N ASN A 77 8.05 -16.20 -24.16
CA ASN A 77 7.51 -15.30 -25.19
C ASN A 77 6.20 -14.66 -24.69
N PRO A 78 6.10 -13.33 -24.70
CA PRO A 78 4.91 -12.63 -24.19
C PRO A 78 3.59 -13.06 -24.85
N MET A 79 3.61 -13.48 -26.11
CA MET A 79 2.43 -13.95 -26.81
C MET A 79 1.88 -15.27 -26.26
N VAL A 80 2.74 -16.09 -25.63
CA VAL A 80 2.27 -17.28 -24.89
C VAL A 80 1.34 -16.89 -23.76
N ASP A 81 1.66 -15.83 -23.03
CA ASP A 81 0.81 -15.35 -21.94
C ASP A 81 -0.46 -14.65 -22.47
N VAL A 82 -0.37 -13.94 -23.60
CA VAL A 82 -1.50 -13.21 -24.20
C VAL A 82 -2.52 -14.14 -24.87
N GLU A 83 -2.04 -15.17 -25.55
CA GLU A 83 -2.92 -16.03 -26.38
C GLU A 83 -3.18 -17.39 -25.72
N LEU A 84 -2.13 -18.08 -25.27
CA LEU A 84 -2.27 -19.47 -24.80
C LEU A 84 -2.70 -19.57 -23.33
N LYS A 85 -2.44 -18.53 -22.55
CA LYS A 85 -2.94 -18.40 -21.17
C LYS A 85 -4.12 -17.44 -21.05
N ALA A 86 -4.71 -17.03 -22.20
CA ALA A 86 -5.90 -16.19 -22.19
C ALA A 86 -7.07 -16.91 -21.51
N ASN A 87 -7.83 -16.15 -20.72
CA ASN A 87 -9.05 -16.64 -20.06
C ASN A 87 -8.84 -17.93 -19.22
N THR A 88 -7.66 -18.09 -18.64
CA THR A 88 -7.34 -19.21 -17.75
C THR A 88 -7.55 -18.89 -16.28
N THR A 89 -8.00 -17.69 -15.96
CA THR A 89 -8.23 -17.24 -14.58
C THR A 89 -9.66 -16.70 -14.43
N LYS A 90 -10.36 -17.17 -13.42
CA LYS A 90 -11.66 -16.64 -12.98
C LYS A 90 -11.50 -16.09 -11.58
N ALA A 91 -11.45 -14.77 -11.46
CA ALA A 91 -11.28 -14.08 -10.19
C ALA A 91 -12.54 -13.27 -9.87
N GLU A 92 -12.95 -13.31 -8.61
CA GLU A 92 -14.05 -12.53 -8.07
C GLU A 92 -13.60 -11.92 -6.75
N ASN A 93 -13.69 -10.60 -6.65
CA ASN A 93 -13.32 -9.87 -5.44
C ASN A 93 -14.55 -9.13 -4.92
N TYR A 94 -14.88 -9.36 -3.68
CA TYR A 94 -15.91 -8.63 -2.94
C TYR A 94 -15.24 -7.79 -1.88
N ARG A 95 -15.66 -6.54 -1.77
CA ARG A 95 -15.23 -5.65 -0.69
C ARG A 95 -16.42 -4.93 -0.10
N ALA A 96 -16.51 -4.92 1.21
CA ALA A 96 -17.47 -4.15 1.97
C ALA A 96 -16.72 -3.32 2.99
N SER A 97 -16.86 -2.00 2.93
CA SER A 97 -16.22 -1.09 3.87
C SER A 97 -17.23 -0.08 4.39
N GLY A 98 -17.11 0.30 5.64
CA GLY A 98 -17.99 1.28 6.21
C GLY A 98 -17.60 1.69 7.60
N ASN A 99 -18.28 2.70 8.10
CA ASN A 99 -18.17 3.13 9.49
C ASN A 99 -19.52 3.54 10.04
N VAL A 100 -19.63 3.44 11.35
CA VAL A 100 -20.66 4.05 12.15
C VAL A 100 -20.01 5.02 13.12
N TYR A 101 -20.64 6.15 13.38
CA TYR A 101 -20.11 7.12 14.31
C TYR A 101 -21.19 7.79 15.14
N GLY A 102 -20.78 8.22 16.32
CA GLY A 102 -21.56 9.10 17.19
C GLY A 102 -20.74 10.34 17.53
N GLU A 103 -21.37 11.49 17.48
CA GLU A 103 -20.82 12.78 17.87
C GLU A 103 -21.70 13.40 18.93
N TRP A 104 -21.12 13.77 20.05
CA TRP A 104 -21.80 14.42 21.16
C TRP A 104 -21.11 15.72 21.52
N ASP A 105 -21.82 16.83 21.31
CA ASP A 105 -21.41 18.17 21.69
C ASP A 105 -21.91 18.47 23.12
N PHE A 106 -21.01 18.84 24.03
CA PHE A 106 -21.32 19.10 25.42
C PHE A 106 -20.48 20.23 26.00
N LEU A 107 -20.94 20.82 27.10
CA LEU A 107 -20.28 21.93 27.80
C LEU A 107 -19.85 23.09 26.86
N LYS A 108 -20.63 23.36 25.81
CA LYS A 108 -20.46 24.40 24.78
C LYS A 108 -19.18 24.28 23.91
N HIS A 109 -18.12 23.72 24.46
CA HIS A 109 -16.79 23.76 23.86
C HIS A 109 -16.20 22.38 23.60
N PHE A 110 -16.87 21.33 24.03
CA PHE A 110 -16.39 19.97 23.93
C PHE A 110 -17.21 19.16 22.94
N GLN A 111 -16.54 18.40 22.12
CA GLN A 111 -17.12 17.35 21.28
C GLN A 111 -16.44 16.01 21.57
N PHE A 112 -17.23 15.00 21.86
CA PHE A 112 -16.76 13.63 21.91
C PHE A 112 -17.26 12.87 20.70
N LYS A 113 -16.34 12.27 19.95
CA LYS A 113 -16.64 11.50 18.75
C LYS A 113 -16.09 10.09 18.88
N VAL A 114 -16.94 9.12 18.62
CA VAL A 114 -16.58 7.70 18.47
C VAL A 114 -16.83 7.29 17.05
N VAL A 115 -15.85 6.63 16.42
CA VAL A 115 -15.99 6.04 15.09
C VAL A 115 -15.58 4.58 15.16
N TYR A 116 -16.42 3.71 14.66
CA TYR A 116 -16.11 2.30 14.43
C TYR A 116 -16.13 2.02 12.94
N SER A 117 -15.01 1.61 12.40
CA SER A 117 -14.81 1.35 10.97
C SER A 117 -14.47 -0.11 10.74
N MET A 118 -15.03 -0.69 9.69
CA MET A 118 -14.71 -2.04 9.24
C MET A 118 -14.49 -2.06 7.73
N ASP A 119 -13.47 -2.80 7.30
CA ASP A 119 -13.21 -3.10 5.88
C ASP A 119 -13.02 -4.62 5.76
N TYR A 120 -13.86 -5.24 4.98
CA TYR A 120 -13.84 -6.67 4.71
C TYR A 120 -13.65 -6.90 3.23
N SER A 121 -12.68 -7.71 2.86
CA SER A 121 -12.50 -8.16 1.49
C SER A 121 -12.43 -9.69 1.40
N SER A 122 -13.03 -10.24 0.35
CA SER A 122 -13.01 -11.66 0.03
C SER A 122 -12.65 -11.82 -1.44
N ASN A 123 -11.46 -12.34 -1.68
CA ASN A 123 -10.93 -12.62 -3.01
C ASN A 123 -11.02 -14.13 -3.25
N SER A 124 -11.59 -14.51 -4.37
CA SER A 124 -11.68 -15.91 -4.79
C SER A 124 -11.14 -16.04 -6.21
N THR A 125 -10.15 -16.89 -6.39
CA THR A 125 -9.52 -17.13 -7.68
C THR A 125 -9.55 -18.61 -8.01
N ARG A 126 -10.03 -18.93 -9.21
CA ARG A 126 -9.87 -20.25 -9.83
C ARG A 126 -9.01 -20.11 -11.07
N LYS A 127 -8.01 -20.96 -11.20
CA LYS A 127 -7.06 -20.90 -12.29
C LYS A 127 -6.93 -22.27 -12.95
N TYR A 128 -6.88 -22.25 -14.27
CA TYR A 128 -6.57 -23.40 -15.10
C TYR A 128 -5.14 -23.30 -15.64
N THR A 129 -4.41 -24.38 -15.63
CA THR A 129 -3.07 -24.49 -16.24
C THR A 129 -3.18 -25.32 -17.51
N PRO A 130 -3.05 -24.73 -18.69
CA PRO A 130 -3.05 -25.47 -19.96
C PRO A 130 -1.70 -26.16 -20.22
N ILE A 131 -1.71 -27.21 -21.06
CA ILE A 131 -0.49 -27.70 -21.67
C ILE A 131 -0.09 -26.74 -22.78
N ILE A 132 1.10 -26.20 -22.71
CA ILE A 132 1.61 -25.22 -23.67
C ILE A 132 2.82 -25.80 -24.39
N LYS A 133 2.74 -25.89 -25.71
CA LYS A 133 3.84 -26.28 -26.58
C LYS A 133 4.38 -25.03 -27.29
N VAL A 134 5.70 -24.93 -27.37
CA VAL A 134 6.42 -23.84 -28.05
C VAL A 134 7.51 -24.42 -28.93
N PHE A 135 7.89 -23.68 -29.96
CA PHE A 135 9.01 -24.06 -30.83
C PHE A 135 10.31 -23.45 -30.30
N ASP A 136 11.35 -24.22 -30.15
CA ASP A 136 12.66 -23.75 -29.73
C ASP A 136 13.51 -23.35 -30.93
N ASN A 137 13.64 -22.04 -31.17
CA ASN A 137 14.45 -21.51 -32.26
C ASN A 137 15.97 -21.80 -32.12
N SER A 138 16.43 -22.24 -30.96
CA SER A 138 17.86 -22.53 -30.74
C SER A 138 18.26 -23.95 -31.20
N VAL A 139 17.27 -24.80 -31.45
CA VAL A 139 17.46 -26.20 -31.90
C VAL A 139 16.49 -26.50 -33.01
N GLU A 140 17.01 -26.86 -34.19
CA GLU A 140 16.19 -27.18 -35.35
C GLU A 140 15.19 -28.32 -35.08
N GLY A 141 13.93 -28.09 -35.47
CA GLY A 141 12.84 -29.09 -35.33
C GLY A 141 12.41 -29.38 -33.92
N LYS A 142 12.86 -28.66 -32.91
CA LYS A 142 12.54 -28.97 -31.52
C LYS A 142 11.26 -28.29 -31.03
N VAL A 143 10.29 -29.07 -30.65
CA VAL A 143 9.10 -28.61 -29.93
C VAL A 143 9.30 -28.88 -28.43
N GLU A 144 9.12 -27.88 -27.63
CA GLU A 144 9.19 -27.95 -26.17
C GLU A 144 7.80 -27.82 -25.54
N THR A 145 7.60 -28.50 -24.42
CA THR A 145 6.43 -28.29 -23.56
C THR A 145 6.83 -27.47 -22.36
N LEU A 146 6.14 -26.36 -22.12
CA LEU A 146 6.40 -25.52 -20.97
C LEU A 146 5.83 -26.16 -19.69
N GLY A 147 6.63 -26.14 -18.62
CA GLY A 147 6.26 -26.76 -17.35
C GLY A 147 6.35 -28.28 -17.38
N ASP A 148 5.48 -28.95 -16.61
CA ASP A 148 5.43 -30.42 -16.46
C ASP A 148 4.58 -31.12 -17.53
N GLY A 149 4.02 -30.37 -18.48
CA GLY A 149 3.21 -30.91 -19.56
C GLY A 149 1.85 -31.47 -19.13
N LYS A 150 1.36 -31.06 -17.99
CA LYS A 150 0.06 -31.50 -17.44
C LYS A 150 -0.91 -30.34 -17.35
N THR A 151 -2.19 -30.62 -17.56
CA THR A 151 -3.24 -29.69 -17.19
C THR A 151 -3.43 -29.67 -15.68
N GLY A 152 -3.77 -28.50 -15.15
CA GLY A 152 -3.97 -28.33 -13.71
C GLY A 152 -5.11 -27.37 -13.39
N VAL A 153 -5.60 -27.46 -12.18
CA VAL A 153 -6.55 -26.50 -11.61
C VAL A 153 -6.09 -26.09 -10.21
N SER A 154 -6.25 -24.83 -9.89
CA SER A 154 -6.05 -24.31 -8.54
C SER A 154 -7.20 -23.43 -8.10
N GLN A 155 -7.48 -23.43 -6.81
CA GLN A 155 -8.39 -22.53 -6.16
C GLN A 155 -7.68 -21.86 -4.99
N GLU A 156 -7.88 -20.56 -4.88
CA GLU A 156 -7.38 -19.75 -3.76
C GLU A 156 -8.52 -18.90 -3.24
N LYS A 157 -8.65 -18.84 -1.95
CA LYS A 157 -9.54 -17.92 -1.25
C LYS A 157 -8.75 -17.16 -0.21
N GLN A 158 -8.82 -15.83 -0.30
CA GLN A 158 -8.21 -14.91 0.66
C GLN A 158 -9.30 -14.05 1.26
N THR A 159 -9.30 -13.93 2.58
CA THR A 159 -10.14 -12.97 3.30
C THR A 159 -9.25 -12.03 4.08
N GLU A 160 -9.59 -10.76 4.08
CA GLU A 160 -8.92 -9.75 4.89
C GLU A 160 -9.96 -8.92 5.63
N THR A 161 -9.79 -8.82 6.93
CA THR A 161 -10.66 -8.05 7.83
C THR A 161 -9.86 -6.98 8.54
N LYS A 162 -10.26 -5.72 8.38
CA LYS A 162 -9.68 -4.57 9.08
C LYS A 162 -10.74 -3.93 9.94
N VAL A 163 -10.40 -3.67 11.19
CA VAL A 163 -11.28 -2.99 12.15
C VAL A 163 -10.51 -1.86 12.80
N GLN A 164 -11.15 -0.70 12.87
CA GLN A 164 -10.58 0.47 13.57
C GLN A 164 -11.63 1.10 14.47
N SER A 165 -11.22 1.48 15.67
CA SER A 165 -12.04 2.26 16.59
C SER A 165 -11.28 3.52 16.99
N ASP A 166 -11.94 4.66 16.82
CA ASP A 166 -11.39 5.96 17.18
C ASP A 166 -12.27 6.60 18.25
N TYR A 167 -11.66 7.10 19.32
CA TYR A 167 -12.26 7.84 20.40
C TYR A 167 -11.57 9.19 20.48
N LEU A 168 -12.29 10.27 20.15
CA LEU A 168 -11.74 11.61 20.02
C LEU A 168 -12.49 12.57 20.95
N LEU A 169 -11.75 13.28 21.79
CA LEU A 169 -12.26 14.38 22.58
C LEU A 169 -11.63 15.67 22.05
N THR A 170 -12.46 16.56 21.56
CA THR A 170 -12.03 17.86 21.03
C THR A 170 -12.59 18.99 21.88
N TYR A 171 -11.74 19.89 22.31
CA TYR A 171 -12.07 21.17 22.89
C TYR A 171 -11.85 22.27 21.85
N GLN A 172 -12.85 23.13 21.65
CA GLN A 172 -12.74 24.28 20.75
C GLN A 172 -13.30 25.51 21.39
N ASN A 173 -12.54 26.58 21.43
CA ASN A 173 -12.99 27.86 21.96
C ASN A 173 -12.27 29.03 21.28
N THR A 174 -12.98 30.16 21.25
CA THR A 174 -12.44 31.45 20.79
C THR A 174 -12.75 32.49 21.87
N TRP A 175 -11.72 33.19 22.34
CA TRP A 175 -11.85 34.27 23.33
C TRP A 175 -11.03 35.48 22.88
N GLY A 176 -11.72 36.57 22.63
CA GLY A 176 -11.11 37.74 22.02
C GLY A 176 -10.46 37.38 20.68
N GLU A 177 -9.16 37.60 20.54
CA GLU A 177 -8.40 37.33 19.33
C GLU A 177 -7.72 35.95 19.32
N HIS A 178 -7.96 35.14 20.34
CA HIS A 178 -7.39 33.79 20.50
C HIS A 178 -8.37 32.73 20.07
N SER A 179 -7.94 31.80 19.23
CA SER A 179 -8.69 30.58 18.87
C SER A 179 -7.86 29.35 19.17
N LEU A 180 -8.42 28.43 19.91
CA LEU A 180 -7.76 27.17 20.31
C LEU A 180 -8.64 25.99 19.93
N THR A 181 -8.06 25.00 19.28
CA THR A 181 -8.61 23.65 19.14
C THR A 181 -7.61 22.66 19.71
N ALA A 182 -8.02 21.89 20.70
CA ALA A 182 -7.22 20.83 21.32
C ALA A 182 -7.97 19.50 21.16
N THR A 183 -7.30 18.47 20.69
CA THR A 183 -7.85 17.14 20.51
C THR A 183 -7.00 16.12 21.24
N ALA A 184 -7.63 15.28 22.05
CA ALA A 184 -7.05 14.07 22.60
C ALA A 184 -7.73 12.85 21.99
N GLY A 185 -7.00 11.80 21.70
CA GLY A 185 -7.58 10.64 21.05
C GLY A 185 -6.93 9.32 21.44
N PHE A 186 -7.71 8.28 21.31
CA PHE A 186 -7.30 6.90 21.44
C PHE A 186 -7.82 6.13 20.23
N THR A 187 -6.93 5.37 19.56
CA THR A 187 -7.26 4.61 18.36
C THR A 187 -6.78 3.18 18.52
N THR A 188 -7.60 2.22 18.14
CA THR A 188 -7.22 0.83 17.96
C THR A 188 -7.39 0.44 16.51
N TYR A 189 -6.46 -0.33 15.99
CA TYR A 189 -6.51 -0.90 14.65
C TYR A 189 -6.15 -2.37 14.70
N TYR A 190 -6.94 -3.19 14.03
CA TYR A 190 -6.73 -4.63 13.86
C TYR A 190 -6.84 -4.99 12.39
N ASN A 191 -5.94 -5.84 11.93
CA ASN A 191 -5.95 -6.39 10.58
C ASN A 191 -5.63 -7.88 10.64
N GLU A 192 -6.49 -8.68 10.07
CA GLU A 192 -6.36 -10.14 9.92
C GLU A 192 -6.45 -10.50 8.45
N LEU A 193 -5.56 -11.38 8.02
CA LEU A 193 -5.58 -11.96 6.69
C LEU A 193 -5.52 -13.48 6.82
N GLU A 194 -6.43 -14.16 6.14
CA GLU A 194 -6.48 -15.60 6.01
C GLU A 194 -6.42 -15.99 4.53
N LEU A 195 -5.61 -16.98 4.19
CA LEU A 195 -5.47 -17.53 2.86
C LEU A 195 -5.55 -19.05 2.90
N LEU A 196 -6.36 -19.62 2.02
CA LEU A 196 -6.46 -21.04 1.76
C LEU A 196 -6.32 -21.29 0.27
N GLY A 197 -5.35 -22.11 -0.11
CA GLY A 197 -5.11 -22.53 -1.48
C GLY A 197 -5.07 -24.04 -1.63
N ALA A 198 -5.53 -24.53 -2.77
CA ALA A 198 -5.40 -25.93 -3.15
C ALA A 198 -5.22 -26.06 -4.66
N ALA A 199 -4.48 -27.08 -5.09
CA ALA A 199 -4.29 -27.38 -6.50
C ALA A 199 -4.20 -28.89 -6.74
N ARG A 200 -4.58 -29.28 -7.96
CA ARG A 200 -4.36 -30.62 -8.48
C ARG A 200 -4.04 -30.55 -9.97
N THR A 201 -3.30 -31.53 -10.46
CA THR A 201 -3.05 -31.73 -11.88
C THR A 201 -3.84 -32.95 -12.41
N GLN A 202 -3.81 -33.13 -13.71
CA GLN A 202 -4.40 -34.30 -14.33
C GLN A 202 -3.71 -35.60 -13.88
N GLY A 203 -4.48 -36.70 -13.80
CA GLY A 203 -3.95 -38.05 -13.68
C GLY A 203 -3.45 -38.61 -15.01
N VAL A 204 -2.91 -39.81 -14.97
CA VAL A 204 -2.43 -40.51 -16.16
C VAL A 204 -3.60 -40.79 -17.13
N GLY A 205 -3.42 -40.38 -18.39
CA GLY A 205 -4.43 -40.58 -19.43
C GLY A 205 -5.67 -39.67 -19.36
N LEU A 206 -5.71 -38.71 -18.41
CA LEU A 206 -6.81 -37.77 -18.25
C LEU A 206 -6.30 -36.33 -18.52
N VAL A 207 -7.11 -35.55 -19.22
CA VAL A 207 -6.86 -34.13 -19.44
C VAL A 207 -7.99 -33.33 -18.80
N ILE A 208 -7.66 -32.39 -17.96
CA ILE A 208 -8.66 -31.48 -17.36
C ILE A 208 -9.15 -30.55 -18.46
N PRO A 209 -10.47 -30.44 -18.71
CA PRO A 209 -10.99 -29.57 -19.76
C PRO A 209 -10.82 -28.10 -19.44
N ASN A 210 -10.51 -27.30 -20.45
CA ASN A 210 -10.49 -25.83 -20.34
C ASN A 210 -11.92 -25.29 -20.36
N ASN A 211 -12.64 -25.50 -19.28
CA ASN A 211 -14.00 -24.98 -19.06
C ASN A 211 -14.08 -24.33 -17.69
N PRO A 212 -14.27 -22.99 -17.61
CA PRO A 212 -14.31 -22.23 -16.35
C PRO A 212 -15.32 -22.74 -15.32
N ASP A 213 -16.40 -23.37 -15.76
CA ASP A 213 -17.42 -23.94 -14.88
C ASP A 213 -16.99 -25.26 -14.23
N LYS A 214 -15.91 -25.85 -14.72
CA LYS A 214 -15.32 -27.10 -14.23
C LYS A 214 -13.96 -26.95 -13.55
N TRP A 215 -13.49 -25.74 -13.34
CA TRP A 215 -12.21 -25.50 -12.67
C TRP A 215 -12.32 -25.62 -11.14
N TYR A 216 -12.76 -26.78 -10.67
CA TYR A 216 -12.73 -27.13 -9.27
C TYR A 216 -11.59 -28.11 -9.00
N VAL A 217 -10.89 -27.93 -7.88
CA VAL A 217 -9.72 -28.76 -7.54
C VAL A 217 -10.06 -30.23 -7.51
N SER A 218 -11.31 -30.59 -7.16
CA SER A 218 -11.79 -32.00 -7.13
C SER A 218 -11.78 -32.73 -8.49
N ILE A 219 -11.68 -31.99 -9.62
CA ILE A 219 -11.61 -32.62 -10.95
C ILE A 219 -10.24 -33.24 -11.24
N GLY A 220 -9.18 -32.75 -10.58
CA GLY A 220 -7.84 -33.29 -10.72
C GLY A 220 -7.60 -34.56 -9.94
N ASP A 221 -6.51 -35.25 -10.23
CA ASP A 221 -6.11 -36.47 -9.57
C ASP A 221 -5.81 -36.23 -8.08
N ALA A 222 -6.37 -37.05 -7.21
CA ALA A 222 -6.20 -36.96 -5.78
C ALA A 222 -4.74 -37.17 -5.35
N GLY A 223 -3.97 -37.99 -6.05
CA GLY A 223 -2.56 -38.24 -5.78
C GLY A 223 -1.66 -37.06 -6.09
N THR A 224 -2.17 -36.03 -6.81
CA THR A 224 -1.42 -34.78 -7.13
C THR A 224 -1.81 -33.61 -6.24
N ALA A 225 -2.62 -33.85 -5.22
CA ALA A 225 -3.17 -32.78 -4.39
C ALA A 225 -2.07 -32.03 -3.64
N THR A 226 -2.10 -30.72 -3.77
CA THR A 226 -1.32 -29.80 -2.95
C THR A 226 -2.24 -28.78 -2.29
N ASN A 227 -1.87 -28.34 -1.11
CA ASN A 227 -2.58 -27.29 -0.40
C ASN A 227 -1.61 -26.39 0.33
N ASN A 228 -2.05 -25.17 0.59
CA ASN A 228 -1.38 -24.22 1.44
C ASN A 228 -2.42 -23.40 2.20
N SER A 229 -2.10 -23.06 3.42
CA SER A 229 -2.88 -22.11 4.20
C SER A 229 -1.97 -21.25 5.04
N THR A 230 -2.36 -20.02 5.24
CA THR A 230 -1.69 -19.11 6.13
C THR A 230 -2.69 -18.15 6.75
N GLN A 231 -2.42 -17.75 7.96
CA GLN A 231 -3.16 -16.71 8.66
C GLN A 231 -2.17 -15.83 9.39
N TRP A 232 -2.43 -14.54 9.42
CA TRP A 232 -1.74 -13.63 10.28
C TRP A 232 -2.66 -12.49 10.71
N GLU A 233 -2.33 -11.93 11.85
CA GLU A 233 -3.01 -10.78 12.40
C GLU A 233 -2.01 -9.72 12.83
N ARG A 234 -2.43 -8.47 12.83
CA ARG A 234 -1.64 -7.34 13.28
C ARG A 234 -2.52 -6.33 13.96
N SER A 235 -2.08 -5.81 15.08
CA SER A 235 -2.79 -4.78 15.80
C SER A 235 -1.88 -3.59 16.12
N THR A 236 -2.52 -2.42 16.16
CA THR A 236 -1.88 -1.17 16.57
C THR A 236 -2.78 -0.43 17.55
N VAL A 237 -2.20 0.11 18.59
CA VAL A 237 -2.87 0.98 19.56
C VAL A 237 -2.16 2.32 19.58
N SER A 238 -2.93 3.40 19.56
CA SER A 238 -2.39 4.76 19.46
C SER A 238 -3.05 5.69 20.47
N MET A 239 -2.24 6.52 21.10
CA MET A 239 -2.68 7.66 21.89
C MET A 239 -2.19 8.92 21.20
N LEU A 240 -3.06 9.90 21.02
CA LEU A 240 -2.71 11.14 20.34
C LEU A 240 -3.20 12.37 21.09
N GLY A 241 -2.44 13.45 20.95
CA GLY A 241 -2.82 14.79 21.35
C GLY A 241 -2.44 15.78 20.25
N ARG A 242 -3.32 16.75 19.98
CA ARG A 242 -3.08 17.79 18.99
C ARG A 242 -3.60 19.13 19.50
N ILE A 243 -2.84 20.19 19.27
CA ILE A 243 -3.21 21.57 19.56
C ILE A 243 -3.08 22.37 18.26
N LEU A 244 -4.12 23.15 17.96
CA LEU A 244 -4.11 24.19 16.94
C LEU A 244 -4.43 25.50 17.64
N TYR A 245 -3.56 26.46 17.49
CA TYR A 245 -3.73 27.77 18.11
C TYR A 245 -3.54 28.86 17.06
N ASN A 246 -4.42 29.84 17.10
CA ASN A 246 -4.41 30.98 16.23
C ASN A 246 -4.59 32.24 17.06
N TYR A 247 -3.67 33.20 16.91
CA TYR A 247 -3.75 34.51 17.52
C TYR A 247 -3.90 35.59 16.45
N LYS A 248 -4.97 36.37 16.54
CA LYS A 248 -5.32 37.48 15.62
C LYS A 248 -5.46 37.06 14.13
N GLY A 249 -5.62 35.79 13.81
CA GLY A 249 -5.52 35.35 12.42
C GLY A 249 -4.12 35.42 11.81
N ARG A 250 -3.12 35.90 12.55
CA ARG A 250 -1.77 36.18 12.06
C ARG A 250 -0.74 35.15 12.48
N TYR A 251 -0.78 34.75 13.74
CA TYR A 251 0.17 33.79 14.31
C TYR A 251 -0.50 32.45 14.50
N LEU A 252 -0.04 31.49 13.73
CA LEU A 252 -0.56 30.14 13.69
C LEU A 252 0.43 29.18 14.33
N PHE A 253 -0.02 28.36 15.23
CA PHE A 253 0.78 27.32 15.85
C PHE A 253 0.02 25.99 15.82
N ASN A 254 0.73 24.92 15.50
CA ASN A 254 0.24 23.56 15.68
C ASN A 254 1.27 22.71 16.40
N GLY A 255 0.80 21.82 17.26
CA GLY A 255 1.62 20.84 17.93
C GLY A 255 0.87 19.51 17.98
N SER A 256 1.57 18.41 17.78
CA SER A 256 0.99 17.09 17.99
C SER A 256 1.98 16.13 18.65
N PHE A 257 1.40 15.23 19.42
CA PHE A 257 2.08 14.09 20.02
C PHE A 257 1.29 12.84 19.69
N ARG A 258 2.00 11.76 19.35
CA ARG A 258 1.40 10.46 19.13
C ARG A 258 2.32 9.37 19.70
N ARG A 259 1.73 8.45 20.44
CA ARG A 259 2.39 7.25 20.91
C ARG A 259 1.70 6.04 20.32
N ASP A 260 2.43 5.28 19.52
CA ASP A 260 1.94 4.10 18.82
C ASP A 260 2.60 2.84 19.37
N GLY A 261 1.79 1.82 19.59
CA GLY A 261 2.23 0.47 19.91
C GLY A 261 1.79 -0.49 18.81
N SER A 262 2.68 -1.37 18.35
CA SER A 262 2.40 -2.33 17.30
C SER A 262 2.76 -3.75 17.70
N SER A 263 1.87 -4.70 17.40
CA SER A 263 2.11 -6.13 17.60
C SER A 263 3.25 -6.66 16.73
N ALA A 264 3.57 -6.02 15.61
CA ALA A 264 4.69 -6.41 14.75
C ALA A 264 6.06 -6.40 15.47
N PHE A 265 6.16 -5.65 16.58
CA PHE A 265 7.37 -5.54 17.40
C PHE A 265 7.20 -6.21 18.78
N SER A 266 6.21 -7.10 18.97
CA SER A 266 5.91 -7.71 20.28
C SER A 266 7.06 -8.52 20.86
N TYR A 267 7.90 -9.12 20.03
CA TYR A 267 9.05 -9.93 20.45
C TYR A 267 10.36 -9.15 20.61
N THR A 268 10.31 -7.80 20.48
CA THR A 268 11.53 -6.98 20.45
C THR A 268 11.72 -6.08 21.67
N GLY A 269 10.71 -5.90 22.50
CA GLY A 269 10.69 -4.85 23.53
C GLY A 269 10.54 -3.43 22.98
N ASN A 270 10.51 -3.22 21.66
CA ASN A 270 10.40 -1.93 20.99
C ASN A 270 8.99 -1.68 20.39
N GLN A 271 7.97 -2.24 21.04
CA GLN A 271 6.59 -2.14 20.59
C GLN A 271 6.09 -0.68 20.48
N TRP A 272 6.49 0.14 21.44
CA TRP A 272 6.01 1.52 21.58
C TRP A 272 7.00 2.53 21.04
N GLN A 273 6.48 3.48 20.24
CA GLN A 273 7.26 4.59 19.72
C GLN A 273 6.48 5.90 19.88
N ASN A 274 7.22 6.97 20.19
CA ASN A 274 6.67 8.33 20.31
C ASN A 274 7.01 9.15 19.07
N PHE A 275 6.03 9.91 18.62
CA PHE A 275 6.14 10.81 17.48
C PHE A 275 5.66 12.19 17.88
N TYR A 276 6.35 13.21 17.41
CA TYR A 276 6.09 14.61 17.71
C TYR A 276 6.03 15.41 16.42
N SER A 277 5.19 16.42 16.37
CA SER A 277 5.30 17.45 15.36
C SER A 277 4.96 18.83 15.93
N ILE A 278 5.66 19.82 15.44
CA ILE A 278 5.39 21.22 15.70
C ILE A 278 5.45 21.99 14.39
N GLY A 279 4.60 23.01 14.26
CA GLY A 279 4.61 23.90 13.12
C GLY A 279 4.16 25.28 13.53
N ALA A 280 4.71 26.28 12.88
CA ALA A 280 4.34 27.67 13.04
C ALA A 280 4.13 28.35 11.68
N GLY A 281 3.20 29.26 11.65
CA GLY A 281 2.91 30.10 10.49
C GLY A 281 2.70 31.55 10.92
N TRP A 282 3.20 32.48 10.12
CA TRP A 282 3.02 33.90 10.33
C TRP A 282 2.44 34.53 9.07
N LEU A 283 1.20 35.00 9.15
CA LEU A 283 0.59 35.83 8.12
C LEU A 283 1.18 37.27 8.23
N MET A 284 2.32 37.45 7.60
CA MET A 284 3.08 38.71 7.67
C MET A 284 2.33 39.85 6.97
N SER A 285 1.55 39.56 5.94
CA SER A 285 0.70 40.53 5.24
C SER A 285 -0.36 41.20 6.13
N GLU A 286 -0.74 40.58 7.26
CA GLU A 286 -1.71 41.12 8.19
C GLU A 286 -1.09 42.14 9.19
N GLU A 287 0.22 42.31 9.15
CA GLU A 287 0.91 43.25 10.02
C GLU A 287 0.77 44.71 9.54
N GLU A 288 0.75 45.65 10.46
CA GLU A 288 0.56 47.06 10.15
C GLU A 288 1.60 47.60 9.16
N PHE A 289 2.87 47.18 9.30
CA PHE A 289 3.97 47.61 8.41
C PHE A 289 3.88 47.05 6.98
N MET A 290 2.97 46.09 6.70
CA MET A 290 2.77 45.55 5.37
C MET A 290 1.55 46.12 4.64
N LYS A 291 0.67 46.83 5.32
CA LYS A 291 -0.61 47.33 4.78
C LYS A 291 -0.47 48.26 3.59
N ASP A 292 0.64 49.01 3.51
CA ASP A 292 0.88 49.93 2.40
C ASP A 292 1.38 49.25 1.12
N ILE A 293 1.62 47.93 1.16
CA ILE A 293 2.13 47.18 0.03
C ILE A 293 0.95 46.65 -0.80
N THR A 294 0.46 47.43 -1.73
CA THR A 294 -0.78 47.17 -2.48
C THR A 294 -0.69 46.06 -3.55
N TRP A 295 0.52 45.66 -3.92
CA TRP A 295 0.75 44.59 -4.91
C TRP A 295 0.87 43.20 -4.29
N LEU A 296 0.99 43.09 -2.96
CA LEU A 296 1.12 41.89 -2.18
C LEU A 296 -0.17 41.67 -1.39
N ASP A 297 -1.00 40.73 -1.79
CA ASP A 297 -2.30 40.46 -1.16
C ASP A 297 -2.18 39.58 0.08
N MET A 298 -1.22 38.64 0.04
CA MET A 298 -0.96 37.73 1.15
C MET A 298 0.51 37.32 1.15
N LEU A 299 1.12 37.31 2.33
CA LEU A 299 2.41 36.70 2.58
C LEU A 299 2.36 35.94 3.89
N LYS A 300 2.61 34.63 3.78
CA LYS A 300 2.68 33.73 4.92
C LYS A 300 4.03 33.04 4.94
N LEU A 301 4.74 33.16 6.03
CA LEU A 301 5.93 32.40 6.34
C LEU A 301 5.51 31.16 7.15
N LYS A 302 6.08 30.00 6.84
CA LYS A 302 5.75 28.74 7.53
C LYS A 302 7.00 27.93 7.82
N GLY A 303 6.96 27.19 8.91
CA GLY A 303 8.00 26.23 9.22
C GLY A 303 7.42 25.09 10.05
N SER A 304 7.89 23.88 9.81
CA SER A 304 7.48 22.72 10.58
C SER A 304 8.64 21.75 10.81
N TRP A 305 8.53 21.01 11.88
CA TRP A 305 9.36 19.85 12.19
C TRP A 305 8.48 18.75 12.73
N GLY A 306 8.79 17.51 12.33
CA GLY A 306 8.05 16.37 12.85
C GLY A 306 8.73 15.04 12.62
N THR A 307 8.20 14.04 13.33
CA THR A 307 8.65 12.67 13.24
C THR A 307 7.45 11.77 12.92
N LEU A 308 7.68 10.76 12.07
CA LEU A 308 6.72 9.73 11.67
C LEU A 308 7.35 8.37 11.84
N GLY A 309 6.55 7.35 12.17
CA GLY A 309 6.96 5.96 12.21
C GLY A 309 6.48 5.20 10.99
N ASN A 310 7.29 4.24 10.57
CA ASN A 310 6.91 3.23 9.61
C ASN A 310 7.09 1.84 10.23
N GLN A 311 6.07 1.01 10.07
CA GLN A 311 6.02 -0.39 10.50
C GLN A 311 5.70 -1.34 9.34
N ASN A 312 5.88 -0.87 8.10
CA ASN A 312 5.59 -1.69 6.93
C ASN A 312 6.65 -2.78 6.79
N LEU A 313 6.25 -3.99 7.10
CA LEU A 313 7.07 -5.19 7.12
C LEU A 313 6.38 -6.25 6.26
N ASP A 314 7.15 -6.92 5.41
CA ASP A 314 6.64 -8.00 4.57
C ASP A 314 6.23 -9.23 5.40
N LYS A 315 6.86 -9.39 6.58
CA LYS A 315 6.53 -10.46 7.54
C LYS A 315 5.72 -9.87 8.71
N PRO A 316 4.64 -10.54 9.15
CA PRO A 316 3.81 -10.03 10.24
C PRO A 316 4.59 -9.85 11.55
N TYR A 317 5.45 -10.80 11.90
CA TYR A 317 6.23 -10.86 13.15
C TYR A 317 7.69 -11.21 12.85
N PRO A 318 8.49 -10.28 12.30
CA PRO A 318 9.84 -10.59 11.83
C PRO A 318 10.85 -10.89 12.95
N ALA A 319 10.51 -10.63 14.19
CA ALA A 319 11.32 -10.99 15.35
C ALA A 319 10.96 -12.35 15.97
N GLU A 320 9.88 -12.98 15.52
CA GLU A 320 9.45 -14.29 16.00
C GLU A 320 10.24 -15.40 15.33
N PRO A 321 10.79 -16.38 16.09
CA PRO A 321 11.52 -17.52 15.53
C PRO A 321 10.54 -18.55 14.96
N LEU A 322 10.18 -18.46 13.69
CA LEU A 322 9.33 -19.42 12.99
C LEU A 322 10.17 -20.56 12.40
N LEU A 323 9.67 -21.80 12.52
CA LEU A 323 10.26 -22.97 11.91
C LEU A 323 9.54 -23.37 10.62
N SER A 324 10.31 -23.80 9.64
CA SER A 324 9.82 -24.43 8.41
C SER A 324 10.19 -25.91 8.42
N ASN A 325 9.26 -26.76 7.99
CA ASN A 325 9.44 -28.20 7.81
C ASN A 325 9.76 -28.57 6.34
N ALA A 326 10.07 -27.60 5.48
CA ALA A 326 10.37 -27.82 4.07
C ALA A 326 11.75 -28.44 3.80
N TYR A 327 12.48 -28.75 4.85
CA TYR A 327 13.84 -29.28 4.77
C TYR A 327 13.90 -30.75 5.14
N SER A 328 14.87 -31.44 4.58
CA SER A 328 15.14 -32.83 4.88
C SER A 328 16.63 -33.06 5.11
N ALA A 329 16.95 -33.95 5.99
CA ALA A 329 18.32 -34.38 6.24
C ALA A 329 18.47 -35.88 5.96
N VAL A 330 19.66 -36.29 5.53
CA VAL A 330 19.97 -37.70 5.24
C VAL A 330 20.82 -38.24 6.36
N PHE A 331 20.36 -39.31 7.00
CA PHE A 331 21.07 -39.99 8.07
C PHE A 331 21.11 -41.51 7.87
N GLY A 332 22.11 -42.11 8.50
CA GLY A 332 22.19 -43.59 8.61
C GLY A 332 22.94 -44.31 7.48
N THR A 333 23.15 -45.60 7.69
CA THR A 333 23.71 -46.52 6.72
C THR A 333 22.84 -47.80 6.75
N PRO A 334 21.99 -48.07 5.72
CA PRO A 334 21.79 -47.27 4.50
C PRO A 334 21.18 -45.88 4.77
N SER A 335 21.46 -44.95 3.88
CA SER A 335 20.98 -43.55 4.00
C SER A 335 19.47 -43.47 3.90
N ALA A 336 18.85 -42.80 4.88
CA ALA A 336 17.42 -42.50 4.89
C ALA A 336 17.16 -40.99 4.99
N ILE A 337 16.10 -40.52 4.34
CA ILE A 337 15.68 -39.11 4.34
C ILE A 337 14.73 -38.91 5.50
N TYR A 338 15.07 -37.96 6.38
CA TYR A 338 14.23 -37.58 7.51
C TYR A 338 13.77 -36.12 7.34
N PRO A 339 12.49 -35.80 7.64
CA PRO A 339 12.04 -34.43 7.67
C PRO A 339 12.81 -33.65 8.75
N GLY A 340 13.24 -32.47 8.42
CA GLY A 340 13.97 -31.58 9.30
C GLY A 340 13.25 -30.26 9.47
N TYR A 341 13.60 -29.54 10.52
CA TYR A 341 13.11 -28.18 10.77
C TYR A 341 14.27 -27.20 10.70
N GLN A 342 14.02 -26.08 10.07
CA GLN A 342 14.96 -24.95 10.01
C GLN A 342 14.22 -23.67 10.25
N LEU A 343 14.91 -22.63 10.76
CA LEU A 343 14.32 -21.30 10.87
C LEU A 343 13.86 -20.82 9.48
N SER A 344 12.62 -20.40 9.40
CA SER A 344 12.02 -19.84 8.16
C SER A 344 12.74 -18.56 7.73
N TYR A 345 13.32 -17.84 8.67
CA TYR A 345 14.18 -16.67 8.49
C TYR A 345 14.93 -16.40 9.82
N LEU A 346 15.98 -15.59 9.73
CA LEU A 346 16.74 -15.20 10.92
C LEU A 346 15.93 -14.14 11.71
N PRO A 347 15.44 -14.45 12.92
CA PRO A 347 14.69 -13.50 13.73
C PRO A 347 15.59 -12.39 14.27
N ASN A 348 15.07 -11.16 14.36
CA ASN A 348 15.80 -10.04 14.92
C ASN A 348 15.10 -9.48 16.16
N PRO A 349 15.56 -9.84 17.37
CA PRO A 349 14.96 -9.37 18.63
C PRO A 349 15.22 -7.88 18.92
N ASN A 350 16.13 -7.25 18.20
CA ASN A 350 16.47 -5.83 18.34
C ASN A 350 15.75 -4.93 17.33
N LEU A 351 14.81 -5.49 16.57
CA LEU A 351 14.09 -4.74 15.54
C LEU A 351 13.33 -3.56 16.15
N ARG A 352 13.37 -2.42 15.46
CA ARG A 352 12.74 -1.15 15.89
C ARG A 352 11.93 -0.57 14.74
N TRP A 353 11.07 0.37 15.09
CA TRP A 353 10.40 1.22 14.14
C TRP A 353 11.41 1.96 13.24
N GLU A 354 11.13 1.97 11.96
CA GLU A 354 11.74 2.94 11.06
C GLU A 354 11.18 4.32 11.41
N LYS A 355 12.04 5.32 11.54
CA LYS A 355 11.68 6.67 11.93
C LYS A 355 12.05 7.65 10.84
N VAL A 356 11.05 8.40 10.39
CA VAL A 356 11.25 9.54 9.50
C VAL A 356 11.24 10.81 10.33
N GLU A 357 12.27 11.61 10.20
CA GLU A 357 12.36 12.96 10.77
C GLU A 357 12.43 13.97 9.62
N ALA A 358 11.51 14.90 9.61
CA ALA A 358 11.42 15.90 8.56
C ALA A 358 11.27 17.29 9.15
N TRP A 359 11.89 18.28 8.52
CA TRP A 359 11.61 19.68 8.74
C TRP A 359 11.52 20.41 7.41
N GLU A 360 10.73 21.46 7.42
CA GLU A 360 10.51 22.31 6.26
C GLU A 360 10.37 23.77 6.68
N VAL A 361 10.82 24.67 5.80
CA VAL A 361 10.57 26.09 5.89
C VAL A 361 10.14 26.59 4.53
N GLY A 362 9.17 27.50 4.51
CA GLY A 362 8.63 27.96 3.25
C GLY A 362 7.87 29.28 3.37
N ALA A 363 7.49 29.79 2.22
CA ALA A 363 6.66 30.95 2.07
C ALA A 363 5.54 30.70 1.06
N GLU A 364 4.37 31.24 1.37
CA GLU A 364 3.22 31.33 0.45
C GLU A 364 2.93 32.80 0.23
N ALA A 365 2.72 33.23 -1.01
CA ALA A 365 2.40 34.60 -1.32
C ALA A 365 1.39 34.70 -2.46
N ASN A 366 0.47 35.67 -2.34
CA ASN A 366 -0.45 36.06 -3.40
C ASN A 366 -0.15 37.52 -3.81
N PHE A 367 -0.13 37.75 -5.09
CA PHE A 367 0.20 39.04 -5.67
C PHE A 367 -0.86 39.49 -6.66
N PHE A 368 -0.93 40.81 -6.88
CA PHE A 368 -1.70 41.45 -7.95
C PHE A 368 -3.19 41.10 -7.92
N ARG A 369 -3.83 41.29 -6.76
CA ARG A 369 -5.25 40.93 -6.52
C ARG A 369 -5.51 39.44 -6.68
N ASN A 370 -4.64 38.63 -6.06
CA ASN A 370 -4.67 37.16 -6.11
C ASN A 370 -4.54 36.55 -7.53
N ARG A 371 -3.93 37.30 -8.47
CA ARG A 371 -3.68 36.75 -9.81
C ARG A 371 -2.49 35.82 -9.84
N LEU A 372 -1.41 36.15 -9.15
CA LEU A 372 -0.25 35.28 -9.02
C LEU A 372 -0.19 34.67 -7.63
N HIS A 373 -0.22 33.35 -7.58
CA HIS A 373 0.07 32.56 -6.37
C HIS A 373 1.47 31.96 -6.48
N PHE A 374 2.26 32.14 -5.44
CA PHE A 374 3.59 31.58 -5.25
C PHE A 374 3.62 30.72 -4.00
N GLU A 375 4.21 29.54 -4.10
CA GLU A 375 4.59 28.72 -2.96
C GLU A 375 6.03 28.25 -3.16
N GLY A 376 6.86 28.42 -2.14
CA GLY A 376 8.25 27.94 -2.12
C GLY A 376 8.55 27.28 -0.79
N VAL A 377 9.08 26.05 -0.84
CA VAL A 377 9.40 25.24 0.35
C VAL A 377 10.79 24.64 0.19
N TYR A 378 11.64 24.78 1.22
CA TYR A 378 12.82 23.96 1.38
C TYR A 378 12.53 22.88 2.43
N TYR A 379 12.84 21.62 2.10
CA TYR A 379 12.63 20.52 3.00
C TYR A 379 13.90 19.67 3.17
N LYS A 380 13.97 19.02 4.34
CA LYS A 380 14.95 17.97 4.64
C LYS A 380 14.24 16.84 5.39
N LYS A 381 14.32 15.64 4.85
CA LYS A 381 13.74 14.42 5.38
C LYS A 381 14.84 13.39 5.61
N THR A 382 14.96 12.86 6.83
CA THR A 382 15.90 11.81 7.17
C THR A 382 15.13 10.57 7.63
N THR A 383 15.27 9.47 6.91
CA THR A 383 14.77 8.16 7.33
C THR A 383 15.88 7.46 8.09
N LYS A 384 15.62 7.11 9.35
CA LYS A 384 16.52 6.42 10.27
C LYS A 384 16.01 5.02 10.56
N ASN A 385 16.92 4.08 10.86
CA ASN A 385 16.57 2.68 11.13
C ASN A 385 15.75 2.06 9.98
N LEU A 386 16.19 2.26 8.74
CA LEU A 386 15.51 1.76 7.55
C LEU A 386 15.27 0.25 7.67
N LEU A 387 14.03 -0.17 7.51
CA LEU A 387 13.65 -1.58 7.56
C LEU A 387 13.94 -2.23 6.20
N ALA A 388 14.88 -3.17 6.18
CA ALA A 388 15.24 -3.89 4.97
C ALA A 388 15.70 -5.31 5.29
N GLU A 389 15.72 -6.17 4.27
CA GLU A 389 16.29 -7.50 4.40
C GLU A 389 17.80 -7.43 4.63
N VAL A 390 18.26 -8.15 5.65
CA VAL A 390 19.68 -8.34 5.93
C VAL A 390 20.14 -9.57 5.16
N PRO A 391 21.17 -9.49 4.32
CA PRO A 391 21.70 -10.66 3.62
C PRO A 391 21.96 -11.81 4.58
N GLY A 392 21.45 -13.00 4.28
CA GLY A 392 21.64 -14.19 5.11
C GLY A 392 23.12 -14.61 5.13
N ILE A 393 23.57 -15.08 6.30
CA ILE A 393 24.83 -15.80 6.40
C ILE A 393 24.62 -17.18 5.76
N SER A 394 25.61 -17.66 5.03
CA SER A 394 25.60 -18.90 4.24
C SER A 394 24.54 -19.95 4.66
N GLY A 395 23.53 -20.15 3.84
CA GLY A 395 22.48 -21.14 4.03
C GLY A 395 21.28 -20.69 4.87
N THR A 396 21.25 -19.45 5.39
CA THR A 396 20.07 -18.93 6.12
C THR A 396 19.21 -18.03 5.25
N VAL A 397 17.89 -18.09 5.46
CA VAL A 397 16.97 -17.13 4.82
C VAL A 397 17.16 -15.76 5.45
N PRO A 398 17.22 -14.69 4.65
CA PRO A 398 17.37 -13.33 5.15
C PRO A 398 16.29 -12.96 6.17
N GLY A 399 16.71 -12.29 7.24
CA GLY A 399 15.83 -11.66 8.21
C GLY A 399 15.61 -10.17 7.87
N ILE A 400 14.80 -9.49 8.66
CA ILE A 400 14.62 -8.04 8.57
C ILE A 400 15.46 -7.36 9.65
N GLY A 401 16.17 -6.30 9.26
CA GLY A 401 16.97 -5.48 10.15
C GLY A 401 16.73 -3.99 9.96
N ASN A 402 17.23 -3.21 10.90
CA ASN A 402 17.29 -1.76 10.77
C ASN A 402 18.63 -1.39 10.15
N LEU A 403 18.63 -1.10 8.86
CA LEU A 403 19.82 -0.84 8.07
C LEU A 403 19.95 0.65 7.73
N GLY A 404 20.91 1.30 8.35
CA GLY A 404 21.36 2.63 7.90
C GLY A 404 20.33 3.76 7.98
N SER A 405 20.66 4.85 7.31
CA SER A 405 19.84 6.04 7.24
C SER A 405 19.98 6.71 5.87
N ILE A 406 18.88 7.31 5.40
CA ILE A 406 18.82 8.01 4.11
C ILE A 406 18.33 9.44 4.33
N GLU A 407 19.05 10.42 3.77
CA GLU A 407 18.65 11.82 3.74
C GLU A 407 18.13 12.19 2.35
N ASN A 408 16.98 12.86 2.33
CA ASN A 408 16.41 13.50 1.15
C ASN A 408 16.21 14.97 1.47
N LYS A 409 16.70 15.87 0.61
CA LYS A 409 16.48 17.30 0.74
C LYS A 409 16.30 17.94 -0.62
N GLY A 410 15.55 19.04 -0.65
CA GLY A 410 15.28 19.70 -1.90
C GLY A 410 14.50 20.99 -1.72
N VAL A 411 14.19 21.59 -2.85
CA VAL A 411 13.36 22.79 -2.96
C VAL A 411 12.16 22.44 -3.84
N GLU A 412 10.99 22.88 -3.41
CA GLU A 412 9.76 22.80 -4.18
C GLU A 412 9.26 24.23 -4.42
N ILE A 413 8.93 24.57 -5.66
CA ILE A 413 8.39 25.85 -6.06
C ILE A 413 7.16 25.60 -6.89
N ALA A 414 6.06 26.27 -6.57
CA ALA A 414 4.86 26.30 -7.37
C ALA A 414 4.48 27.74 -7.70
N LEU A 415 4.11 27.98 -8.94
CA LEU A 415 3.62 29.24 -9.45
C LEU A 415 2.30 29.00 -10.18
N ASN A 416 1.31 29.83 -9.90
CA ASN A 416 0.02 29.79 -10.56
C ASN A 416 -0.43 31.20 -10.89
N TRP A 417 -0.68 31.47 -12.16
CA TRP A 417 -1.24 32.73 -12.63
C TRP A 417 -2.67 32.51 -13.09
N ARG A 418 -3.61 33.26 -12.54
CA ARG A 418 -5.01 33.26 -12.94
C ARG A 418 -5.47 34.67 -13.25
N ASP A 419 -6.05 34.87 -14.44
CA ASP A 419 -6.57 36.16 -14.85
C ASP A 419 -7.77 36.01 -15.80
N GLN A 420 -8.43 37.13 -16.08
CA GLN A 420 -9.55 37.21 -17.02
C GLN A 420 -9.35 38.38 -17.98
N ILE A 421 -9.54 38.13 -19.26
CA ILE A 421 -9.48 39.12 -20.31
C ILE A 421 -10.84 39.11 -21.04
N GLY A 422 -11.67 40.12 -20.77
CA GLY A 422 -13.07 40.13 -21.24
C GLY A 422 -13.84 38.93 -20.67
N ASP A 423 -14.42 38.10 -21.53
CA ASP A 423 -15.16 36.89 -21.17
C ASP A 423 -14.25 35.65 -21.02
N TRP A 424 -12.95 35.77 -21.30
CA TRP A 424 -12.01 34.67 -21.27
C TRP A 424 -11.27 34.60 -19.90
N GLY A 425 -11.58 33.57 -19.12
CA GLY A 425 -10.83 33.22 -17.92
C GLY A 425 -9.71 32.21 -18.24
N TYR A 426 -8.49 32.43 -17.75
CA TYR A 426 -7.39 31.52 -17.93
C TYR A 426 -6.60 31.31 -16.64
N ASN A 427 -6.01 30.11 -16.53
CA ASN A 427 -5.17 29.72 -15.41
C ASN A 427 -3.95 28.96 -15.95
N ILE A 428 -2.76 29.43 -15.64
CA ILE A 428 -1.48 28.85 -16.06
C ILE A 428 -0.67 28.58 -14.82
N GLY A 429 -0.28 27.32 -14.61
CA GLY A 429 0.52 26.92 -13.47
C GLY A 429 1.72 26.06 -13.86
N GLY A 430 2.75 26.12 -13.07
CA GLY A 430 3.94 25.28 -13.17
C GLY A 430 4.53 24.99 -11.79
N ASN A 431 5.17 23.84 -11.67
CA ASN A 431 5.90 23.46 -10.46
C ASN A 431 7.30 22.94 -10.82
N LEU A 432 8.22 23.14 -9.89
CA LEU A 432 9.58 22.61 -9.96
C LEU A 432 9.91 21.97 -8.63
N THR A 433 10.34 20.73 -8.67
CA THR A 433 10.85 20.00 -7.49
C THR A 433 12.29 19.55 -7.73
N THR A 434 13.16 19.87 -6.82
CA THR A 434 14.52 19.32 -6.78
C THR A 434 14.64 18.32 -5.65
N ILE A 435 15.44 17.29 -5.85
CA ILE A 435 15.70 16.29 -4.81
C ILE A 435 17.18 15.87 -4.83
N LYS A 436 17.77 15.82 -3.65
CA LYS A 436 19.10 15.25 -3.43
C LYS A 436 19.03 14.17 -2.39
N ASN A 437 19.37 12.94 -2.80
CA ASN A 437 19.41 11.77 -1.93
C ASN A 437 20.85 11.52 -1.47
N LYS A 438 20.99 11.11 -0.20
CA LYS A 438 22.27 10.71 0.37
C LYS A 438 22.07 9.58 1.37
N VAL A 439 22.82 8.50 1.22
CA VAL A 439 22.96 7.47 2.25
C VAL A 439 23.91 8.02 3.31
N LEU A 440 23.53 7.96 4.58
CA LEU A 440 24.29 8.52 5.70
C LEU A 440 25.11 7.47 6.43
N SER A 441 24.60 6.23 6.52
CA SER A 441 25.27 5.11 7.21
C SER A 441 24.65 3.80 6.75
#